data_9c3424b39ab6451468a41e5cbaad6a38
#
_entry.id   9c3424b39ab6451468a41e5cbaad6a38
#
_cell.length_a   1.000
_cell.length_b   1.000
_cell.length_c   1.000
_cell.angle_alpha   90.00
_cell.angle_beta   90.00
_cell.angle_gamma   90.00
#
_symmetry.space_group_name_H-M   'P 1'
#
loop_
_entity.id
_entity.type
_entity.pdbx_description
1 polymer ?
#
loop_
_entity_poly.entity_id
_entity_poly.type
_entity_poly.pdbx_seq_one_letter_code
_entity_poly.pdbx_strand_id
1 'polypeptide(L)'
;MLGGNVRIDAYAAKNPISPNGVRNVVISVYDPSTGTWIQKVDRFGEPQLTTLFPENWSKSRIIVEVDIAYKNRIISQTRRNIWKGTTPSGIKVEGYIAPNTTVFPLQ
;
A
#
# COMPACT_ATOMS: atom_id res chain seq x y z
N MET A 1 -8.25 -4.25 -0.30
CA MET A 1 -9.48 -3.83 0.42
C MET A 1 -9.19 -2.60 1.25
N LEU A 2 -10.08 -1.63 1.19
CA LEU A 2 -9.95 -0.39 1.97
C LEU A 2 -10.70 -0.49 3.28
N GLY A 3 -10.16 0.12 4.34
CA GLY A 3 -10.90 0.32 5.57
C GLY A 3 -12.01 1.36 5.36
N GLY A 4 -12.98 1.43 6.29
CA GLY A 4 -14.09 2.36 6.21
C GLY A 4 -13.70 3.83 6.32
N ASN A 5 -12.46 4.11 6.72
CA ASN A 5 -11.92 5.45 6.89
C ASN A 5 -10.92 5.84 5.78
N VAL A 6 -10.86 5.08 4.70
CA VAL A 6 -10.00 5.36 3.55
C VAL A 6 -10.84 5.24 2.28
N ARG A 7 -10.69 6.18 1.37
CA ARG A 7 -11.37 6.13 0.06
C ARG A 7 -10.39 6.45 -1.06
N ILE A 8 -10.70 5.93 -2.25
CA ILE A 8 -9.97 6.25 -3.47
C ILE A 8 -10.58 7.51 -4.07
N ASP A 9 -9.78 8.54 -4.25
CA ASP A 9 -10.21 9.79 -4.91
C ASP A 9 -10.03 9.71 -6.42
N ALA A 10 -8.93 9.10 -6.88
CA ALA A 10 -8.62 8.99 -8.29
C ALA A 10 -7.59 7.88 -8.53
N TYR A 11 -7.57 7.34 -9.74
CA TYR A 11 -6.51 6.47 -10.22
C TYR A 11 -5.42 7.30 -10.91
N ALA A 12 -4.19 6.82 -10.88
CA ALA A 12 -3.09 7.49 -11.57
C ALA A 12 -3.37 7.58 -13.08
N ALA A 13 -2.92 8.67 -13.69
CA ALA A 13 -3.07 8.86 -15.13
C ALA A 13 -2.21 7.86 -15.92
N LYS A 14 -1.06 7.46 -15.35
CA LYS A 14 -0.16 6.45 -15.94
C LYS A 14 -0.10 5.24 -15.02
N ASN A 15 -0.20 4.06 -15.61
CA ASN A 15 -0.13 2.79 -14.90
C ASN A 15 -1.13 2.71 -13.72
N PRO A 16 -2.42 2.99 -13.95
CA PRO A 16 -3.41 2.96 -12.87
C PRO A 16 -3.54 1.57 -12.24
N ILE A 17 -3.41 0.53 -13.06
CA ILE A 17 -3.43 -0.87 -12.61
C ILE A 17 -2.33 -1.60 -13.37
N SER A 18 -1.38 -2.20 -12.66
CA SER A 18 -0.32 -2.96 -13.31
C SER A 18 -0.77 -4.38 -13.67
N PRO A 19 0.00 -5.10 -14.50
CA PRO A 19 -0.37 -6.47 -14.90
C PRO A 19 -0.58 -7.43 -13.72
N ASN A 20 0.08 -7.19 -12.58
CA ASN A 20 -0.11 -8.00 -11.39
C ASN A 20 -1.36 -7.61 -10.58
N GLY A 21 -2.12 -6.61 -11.03
CA GLY A 21 -3.32 -6.13 -10.36
C GLY A 21 -3.10 -5.05 -9.31
N VAL A 22 -1.86 -4.70 -9.00
CA VAL A 22 -1.55 -3.64 -8.02
C VAL A 22 -2.02 -2.30 -8.57
N ARG A 23 -2.79 -1.58 -7.75
CA ARG A 23 -3.43 -0.33 -8.14
C ARG A 23 -2.59 0.86 -7.68
N ASN A 24 -2.55 1.90 -8.49
CA ASN A 24 -1.83 3.14 -8.18
C ASN A 24 -2.85 4.28 -8.11
N VAL A 25 -3.07 4.82 -6.91
CA VAL A 25 -4.22 5.68 -6.62
C VAL A 25 -3.84 6.85 -5.73
N VAL A 26 -4.71 7.85 -5.73
CA VAL A 26 -4.72 8.94 -4.75
C VAL A 26 -5.83 8.62 -3.75
N ILE A 27 -5.55 8.70 -2.47
CA ILE A 27 -6.50 8.39 -1.41
C ILE A 27 -6.74 9.58 -0.50
N SER A 28 -7.90 9.54 0.17
CA SER A 28 -8.19 10.39 1.32
C SER A 28 -8.46 9.55 2.54
N VAL A 29 -8.14 10.10 3.71
CA VAL A 29 -8.37 9.47 5.01
C VAL A 29 -9.39 10.30 5.77
N TYR A 30 -10.36 9.64 6.40
CA TYR A 30 -11.37 10.32 7.20
C TYR A 30 -10.79 10.76 8.54
N ASP A 31 -10.98 12.05 8.86
CA ASP A 31 -10.64 12.60 10.17
C ASP A 31 -11.91 12.75 11.00
N PRO A 32 -12.13 11.86 11.99
CA PRO A 32 -13.33 11.93 12.81
C PRO A 32 -13.39 13.15 13.71
N SER A 33 -12.24 13.78 14.00
CA SER A 33 -12.21 14.97 14.85
C SER A 33 -12.81 16.19 14.17
N THR A 34 -12.73 16.26 12.85
CA THR A 34 -13.27 17.37 12.04
C THR A 34 -14.45 16.95 11.17
N GLY A 35 -14.71 15.64 11.03
CA GLY A 35 -15.75 15.13 10.15
C GLY A 35 -15.44 15.30 8.67
N THR A 36 -14.17 15.44 8.30
CA THR A 36 -13.75 15.70 6.92
C THR A 36 -12.83 14.61 6.38
N TRP A 37 -12.80 14.49 5.06
CA TRP A 37 -11.85 13.64 4.35
C TRP A 37 -10.63 14.46 3.99
N ILE A 38 -9.45 13.96 4.35
CA ILE A 38 -8.18 14.64 4.09
C ILE A 38 -7.43 13.85 3.03
N GLN A 39 -7.19 14.47 1.88
CA GLN A 39 -6.42 13.84 0.80
C GLN A 39 -4.95 13.70 1.20
N LYS A 40 -4.38 12.53 0.93
CA LYS A 40 -2.96 12.29 1.16
C LYS A 40 -2.15 13.05 0.11
N VAL A 41 -1.28 13.93 0.58
CA VAL A 41 -0.43 14.77 -0.27
C VAL A 41 1.04 14.55 0.06
N ASP A 42 1.91 14.88 -0.89
CA ASP A 42 3.34 14.86 -0.70
C ASP A 42 3.81 16.14 0.02
N ARG A 43 5.12 16.27 0.20
CA ARG A 43 5.72 17.42 0.88
C ARG A 43 5.53 18.75 0.14
N PHE A 44 5.10 18.71 -1.13
CA PHE A 44 4.83 19.91 -1.93
C PHE A 44 3.33 20.24 -1.98
N GLY A 45 2.49 19.48 -1.26
CA GLY A 45 1.04 19.68 -1.28
C GLY A 45 0.33 19.07 -2.48
N GLU A 46 1.05 18.30 -3.32
CA GLU A 46 0.47 17.64 -4.48
C GLU A 46 -0.09 16.27 -4.09
N PRO A 47 -1.13 15.79 -4.82
CA PRO A 47 -1.67 14.46 -4.54
C PRO A 47 -0.58 13.39 -4.59
N GLN A 48 -0.47 12.60 -3.51
CA GLN A 48 0.51 11.53 -3.41
C GLN A 48 -0.08 10.23 -3.93
N LEU A 49 0.65 9.55 -4.83
CA LEU A 49 0.26 8.23 -5.29
C LEU A 49 0.56 7.19 -4.23
N THR A 50 -0.37 6.28 -4.05
CA THR A 50 -0.30 5.17 -3.09
C THR A 50 -0.63 3.89 -3.84
N THR A 51 0.09 2.83 -3.54
CA THR A 51 -0.19 1.51 -4.13
C THR A 51 -1.10 0.71 -3.22
N LEU A 52 -2.09 0.03 -3.83
CA LEU A 52 -3.01 -0.86 -3.14
C LEU A 52 -2.93 -2.25 -3.75
N PHE A 53 -3.20 -3.26 -2.93
CA PHE A 53 -3.31 -4.64 -3.41
C PHE A 53 -4.45 -4.77 -4.43
N PRO A 54 -4.45 -5.84 -5.25
CA PRO A 54 -5.51 -6.02 -6.23
C PRO A 54 -6.91 -5.90 -5.62
N GLU A 55 -7.83 -5.31 -6.36
CA GLU A 55 -9.17 -5.03 -5.85
C GLU A 55 -9.92 -6.29 -5.40
N ASN A 56 -9.67 -7.42 -6.05
CA ASN A 56 -10.33 -8.67 -5.71
C ASN A 56 -9.70 -9.44 -4.54
N TRP A 57 -8.64 -8.91 -3.92
CA TRP A 57 -8.07 -9.51 -2.74
C TRP A 57 -8.87 -9.11 -1.50
N SER A 58 -9.33 -10.09 -0.74
CA SER A 58 -9.94 -9.84 0.55
C SER A 58 -8.89 -9.40 1.59
N LYS A 59 -9.35 -8.79 2.67
CA LYS A 59 -8.48 -8.45 3.79
C LYS A 59 -7.75 -9.68 4.34
N SER A 60 -8.46 -10.80 4.47
CA SER A 60 -7.87 -12.06 4.93
C SER A 60 -6.76 -12.54 4.01
N ARG A 61 -6.97 -12.46 2.70
CA ARG A 61 -5.96 -12.85 1.72
C ARG A 61 -4.72 -11.98 1.83
N ILE A 62 -4.91 -10.66 1.97
CA ILE A 62 -3.78 -9.73 2.13
C ILE A 62 -2.96 -10.13 3.35
N ILE A 63 -3.60 -10.37 4.48
CA ILE A 63 -2.92 -10.74 5.72
C ILE A 63 -2.12 -12.02 5.55
N VAL A 64 -2.72 -13.06 4.98
CA VAL A 64 -2.06 -14.36 4.79
C VAL A 64 -0.87 -14.24 3.84
N GLU A 65 -1.06 -13.59 2.71
CA GLU A 65 0.00 -13.49 1.70
C GLU A 65 1.15 -12.60 2.15
N VAL A 66 0.85 -11.50 2.84
CA VAL A 66 1.87 -10.61 3.40
C VAL A 66 2.64 -11.31 4.51
N ASP A 67 1.98 -12.10 5.35
CA ASP A 67 2.65 -12.87 6.41
C ASP A 67 3.69 -13.84 5.83
N ILE A 68 3.35 -14.53 4.76
CA ILE A 68 4.28 -15.44 4.08
C ILE A 68 5.45 -14.65 3.46
N ALA A 69 5.16 -13.53 2.80
CA ALA A 69 6.21 -12.66 2.26
C ALA A 69 7.16 -12.17 3.36
N TYR A 70 6.62 -11.81 4.52
CA TYR A 70 7.42 -11.38 5.68
C TYR A 70 8.32 -12.49 6.21
N LYS A 71 7.81 -13.73 6.29
CA LYS A 71 8.60 -14.88 6.75
C LYS A 71 9.76 -15.21 5.81
N ASN A 72 9.65 -14.87 4.55
CA ASN A 72 10.70 -15.07 3.53
C ASN A 72 11.41 -13.77 3.16
N ARG A 73 11.32 -12.76 4.02
CA ARG A 73 11.83 -11.43 3.73
C ARG A 73 13.33 -11.35 3.65
N ILE A 74 13.79 -10.32 2.96
CA ILE A 74 15.17 -9.84 3.01
C ILE A 74 15.16 -8.38 3.45
N ILE A 75 16.22 -7.98 4.15
CA ILE A 75 16.38 -6.60 4.58
C ILE A 75 16.99 -5.80 3.42
N SER A 76 16.43 -4.62 3.14
CA SER A 76 16.95 -3.76 2.10
C SER A 76 18.38 -3.33 2.44
N GLN A 77 19.28 -3.42 1.46
CA GLN A 77 20.68 -3.00 1.63
C GLN A 77 20.86 -1.49 1.57
N THR A 78 19.93 -0.80 0.93
CA THR A 78 19.99 0.65 0.73
C THR A 78 19.17 1.43 1.75
N ARG A 79 18.16 0.77 2.34
CA ARG A 79 17.25 1.37 3.32
C ARG A 79 17.05 0.41 4.48
N ARG A 80 17.77 0.64 5.56
CA ARG A 80 17.87 -0.29 6.71
C ARG A 80 16.55 -0.58 7.41
N ASN A 81 15.59 0.33 7.34
CA ASN A 81 14.30 0.17 8.00
C ASN A 81 13.23 -0.45 7.09
N ILE A 82 13.62 -0.96 5.92
CA ILE A 82 12.71 -1.57 4.96
C ILE A 82 13.09 -3.02 4.72
N TRP A 83 12.10 -3.90 4.80
CA TRP A 83 12.20 -5.28 4.35
C TRP A 83 11.49 -5.43 3.00
N LYS A 84 11.89 -6.42 2.24
CA LYS A 84 11.32 -6.77 0.94
C LYS A 84 10.92 -8.23 0.95
N GLY A 85 9.83 -8.54 0.29
CA GLY A 85 9.37 -9.92 0.14
C GLY A 85 8.53 -10.09 -1.10
N THR A 86 8.15 -11.34 -1.36
CA THR A 86 7.27 -11.69 -2.47
C THR A 86 6.15 -12.57 -1.93
N THR A 87 4.91 -12.21 -2.23
CA THR A 87 3.76 -13.00 -1.81
C THR A 87 3.69 -14.31 -2.62
N PRO A 88 2.97 -15.33 -2.13
CA PRO A 88 2.74 -16.55 -2.89
C PRO A 88 2.16 -16.33 -4.28
N SER A 89 1.36 -15.30 -4.45
CA SER A 89 0.78 -14.94 -5.75
C SER A 89 1.73 -14.16 -6.66
N GLY A 90 2.98 -13.91 -6.21
CA GLY A 90 4.00 -13.27 -7.02
C GLY A 90 4.05 -11.76 -6.93
N ILE A 91 3.30 -11.13 -6.03
CA ILE A 91 3.35 -9.68 -5.84
C ILE A 91 4.52 -9.34 -4.91
N LYS A 92 5.39 -8.46 -5.36
CA LYS A 92 6.47 -7.93 -4.54
C LYS A 92 5.92 -6.89 -3.59
N VAL A 93 6.37 -6.94 -2.33
CA VAL A 93 5.95 -6.02 -1.29
C VAL A 93 7.16 -5.43 -0.59
N GLU A 94 6.96 -4.25 -0.03
CA GLU A 94 7.91 -3.63 0.89
C GLU A 94 7.19 -3.25 2.16
N GLY A 95 7.91 -3.24 3.27
CA GLY A 95 7.35 -2.83 4.54
C GLY A 95 8.40 -2.19 5.43
N TYR A 96 7.94 -1.41 6.39
CA TYR A 96 8.81 -0.82 7.41
C TYR A 96 8.97 -1.78 8.56
N ILE A 97 10.19 -1.85 9.12
CA ILE A 97 10.49 -2.78 10.21
C ILE A 97 9.90 -2.26 11.52
N ALA A 98 10.28 -1.07 11.93
CA ALA A 98 9.80 -0.43 13.17
C ALA A 98 10.24 1.03 13.17
N PRO A 99 9.53 1.91 13.89
CA PRO A 99 8.30 1.69 14.65
C PRO A 99 7.04 1.60 13.79
N ASN A 100 7.14 1.94 12.52
CA ASN A 100 6.03 1.92 11.58
C ASN A 100 6.01 0.58 10.84
N THR A 101 4.89 -0.15 10.91
CA THR A 101 4.74 -1.47 10.31
C THR A 101 3.91 -1.46 9.03
N THR A 102 3.81 -0.33 8.36
CA THR A 102 3.08 -0.24 7.10
C THR A 102 3.72 -1.13 6.03
N VAL A 103 2.89 -1.87 5.31
CA VAL A 103 3.30 -2.72 4.19
C VAL A 103 2.54 -2.30 2.95
N PHE A 104 3.23 -2.26 1.82
CA PHE A 104 2.62 -1.86 0.55
C PHE A 104 3.13 -2.71 -0.61
N PRO A 105 2.25 -2.99 -1.60
CA PRO A 105 2.64 -3.74 -2.78
C PRO A 105 3.40 -2.85 -3.77
N LEU A 106 4.23 -3.48 -4.60
CA LEU A 106 4.93 -2.83 -5.70
C LEU A 106 4.27 -3.19 -7.03
N GLN A 107 4.25 -2.24 -7.92
CA GLN A 107 3.75 -2.45 -9.29
C GLN A 107 4.72 -3.21 -10.18
#